data_ed2b480dc8e2132bc0d36382feabc502
#
_entry.id   ed2b480dc8e2132bc0d36382feabc502
#
_cell.length_a   1.000
_cell.length_b   1.000
_cell.length_c   1.000
_cell.angle_alpha   90.00
_cell.angle_beta   90.00
_cell.angle_gamma   90.00
#
_symmetry.space_group_name_H-M   'P 1'
#
loop_
_entity.id
_entity.type
_entity.pdbx_description
1 polymer ?
#
loop_
_entity_poly.entity_id
_entity_poly.type
_entity_poly.pdbx_seq_one_letter_code
_entity_poly.pdbx_strand_id
1 'polypeptide(L)'
;MTIKPDISEYLELSLNHDVIAVSTELTADSETPLSAYSKLSQKKPAFLFESVVGGEQVSRFSFLGFSANKTFSSYKQETEIISNDGKIQKIPTPDDPLKLIENEVHGIRYSGINGKRFSGGAVGFIGYEYANRIEPSIPI
;
A
#
# COMPACT_ATOMS: atom_id res chain seq x y z
N MET A 1 17.94 -14.08 -13.23
CA MET A 1 16.82 -13.54 -12.41
C MET A 1 16.84 -14.30 -11.11
N THR A 2 17.10 -13.66 -10.00
CA THR A 2 17.20 -14.30 -8.67
C THR A 2 16.00 -13.87 -7.84
N ILE A 3 15.23 -14.83 -7.35
CA ILE A 3 14.10 -14.59 -6.46
C ILE A 3 14.61 -14.64 -5.02
N LYS A 4 14.18 -13.70 -4.19
CA LYS A 4 14.49 -13.64 -2.75
C LYS A 4 13.18 -13.50 -1.96
N PRO A 5 13.07 -14.15 -0.80
CA PRO A 5 13.97 -15.18 -0.26
C PRO A 5 14.00 -16.43 -1.15
N ASP A 6 15.02 -17.28 -1.02
CA ASP A 6 14.98 -18.63 -1.60
C ASP A 6 13.96 -19.51 -0.86
N ILE A 7 13.74 -20.73 -1.36
CA ILE A 7 12.73 -21.64 -0.78
C ILE A 7 13.05 -21.99 0.67
N SER A 8 14.32 -22.21 1.00
CA SER A 8 14.73 -22.59 2.36
C SER A 8 14.50 -21.46 3.34
N GLU A 9 14.93 -20.26 2.97
CA GLU A 9 14.73 -19.02 3.73
C GLU A 9 13.23 -18.69 3.85
N TYR A 10 12.45 -18.87 2.78
CA TYR A 10 11.00 -18.67 2.81
C TYR A 10 10.32 -19.59 3.83
N LEU A 11 10.67 -20.87 3.84
CA LEU A 11 10.09 -21.83 4.77
C LEU A 11 10.46 -21.50 6.23
N GLU A 12 11.68 -21.05 6.48
CA GLU A 12 12.11 -20.60 7.81
C GLU A 12 11.32 -19.35 8.26
N LEU A 13 11.21 -18.36 7.40
CA LEU A 13 10.45 -17.13 7.66
C LEU A 13 8.96 -17.43 7.93
N SER A 14 8.38 -18.42 7.23
CA SER A 14 6.96 -18.78 7.36
C SER A 14 6.57 -19.29 8.74
N LEU A 15 7.53 -19.76 9.55
CA LEU A 15 7.28 -20.19 10.91
C LEU A 15 6.91 -19.03 11.85
N ASN A 16 7.38 -17.81 11.53
CA ASN A 16 7.28 -16.64 12.42
C ASN A 16 6.60 -15.43 11.79
N HIS A 17 6.25 -15.47 10.49
CA HIS A 17 5.66 -14.35 9.77
C HIS A 17 4.36 -14.77 9.09
N ASP A 18 3.38 -13.86 9.11
CA ASP A 18 2.07 -14.05 8.47
C ASP A 18 2.10 -13.63 7.00
N VAL A 19 2.99 -12.68 6.66
CA VAL A 19 3.22 -12.18 5.31
C VAL A 19 4.71 -12.09 5.04
N ILE A 20 5.16 -12.64 3.92
CA ILE A 20 6.55 -12.65 3.50
C ILE A 20 6.65 -11.98 2.13
N ALA A 21 7.47 -10.93 2.03
CA ALA A 21 7.74 -10.27 0.77
C ALA A 21 8.67 -11.12 -0.09
N VAL A 22 8.19 -11.48 -1.28
CA VAL A 22 9.00 -12.16 -2.30
C VAL A 22 9.39 -11.16 -3.38
N SER A 23 10.65 -11.07 -3.72
CA SER A 23 11.17 -10.04 -4.63
C SER A 23 12.14 -10.59 -5.67
N THR A 24 12.23 -9.86 -6.76
CA THR A 24 13.30 -10.03 -7.76
C THR A 24 13.67 -8.67 -8.34
N GLU A 25 14.87 -8.57 -8.87
CA GLU A 25 15.34 -7.36 -9.55
C GLU A 25 15.33 -7.58 -11.05
N LEU A 26 14.81 -6.60 -11.78
CA LEU A 26 14.74 -6.58 -13.23
C LEU A 26 15.45 -5.33 -13.74
N THR A 27 16.29 -5.52 -14.76
CA THR A 27 16.81 -4.40 -15.54
C THR A 27 15.68 -3.85 -16.42
N ALA A 28 15.43 -2.55 -16.35
CA ALA A 28 14.33 -1.89 -17.03
C ALA A 28 14.77 -0.62 -17.76
N ASP A 29 15.87 -0.70 -18.52
CA ASP A 29 16.52 0.45 -19.16
C ASP A 29 15.62 1.20 -20.15
N SER A 30 14.60 0.52 -20.70
CA SER A 30 13.63 1.11 -21.62
C SER A 30 12.30 1.50 -20.95
N GLU A 31 12.16 1.29 -19.63
CA GLU A 31 10.93 1.57 -18.91
C GLU A 31 11.06 2.84 -18.06
N THR A 32 9.98 3.61 -18.01
CA THR A 32 9.80 4.68 -17.02
C THR A 32 8.79 4.23 -15.96
N PRO A 33 8.77 4.85 -14.78
CA PRO A 33 7.73 4.56 -13.78
C PRO A 33 6.31 4.71 -14.36
N LEU A 34 6.09 5.70 -15.21
CA LEU A 34 4.79 5.94 -15.86
C LEU A 34 4.45 4.85 -16.87
N SER A 35 5.41 4.38 -17.69
CA SER A 35 5.16 3.28 -18.64
C SER A 35 4.87 1.97 -17.91
N ALA A 36 5.57 1.69 -16.84
CA ALA A 36 5.31 0.54 -15.97
C ALA A 36 3.90 0.65 -15.33
N TYR A 37 3.55 1.81 -14.80
CA TYR A 37 2.21 2.06 -14.26
C TYR A 37 1.12 1.82 -15.31
N SER A 38 1.27 2.34 -16.52
CA SER A 38 0.29 2.17 -17.59
C SER A 38 0.04 0.69 -17.94
N LYS A 39 1.09 -0.14 -17.88
CA LYS A 39 1.00 -1.58 -18.12
C LYS A 39 0.31 -2.34 -16.99
N LEU A 40 0.54 -1.93 -15.75
CA LEU A 40 0.10 -2.65 -14.54
C LEU A 40 -1.20 -2.11 -13.95
N SER A 41 -1.58 -0.86 -14.24
CA SER A 41 -2.76 -0.18 -13.68
C SER A 41 -4.11 -0.81 -14.07
N GLN A 42 -4.12 -1.74 -15.04
CA GLN A 42 -5.29 -2.56 -15.34
C GLN A 42 -5.70 -3.45 -14.15
N LYS A 43 -4.77 -3.79 -13.28
CA LYS A 43 -4.97 -4.55 -12.03
C LYS A 43 -5.26 -3.59 -10.88
N LYS A 44 -6.45 -3.03 -10.86
CA LYS A 44 -6.88 -2.05 -9.82
C LYS A 44 -7.15 -2.73 -8.47
N PRO A 45 -7.07 -1.97 -7.36
CA PRO A 45 -6.55 -0.60 -7.29
C PRO A 45 -5.05 -0.53 -7.57
N ALA A 46 -4.59 0.60 -8.11
CA ALA A 46 -3.19 0.85 -8.43
C ALA A 46 -2.79 2.28 -8.02
N PHE A 47 -1.52 2.46 -7.65
CA PHE A 47 -0.95 3.77 -7.33
C PHE A 47 0.43 3.93 -7.94
N LEU A 48 0.85 5.16 -8.14
CA LEU A 48 2.20 5.56 -8.50
C LEU A 48 2.60 6.78 -7.68
N PHE A 49 3.68 6.67 -6.94
CA PHE A 49 4.35 7.78 -6.30
C PHE A 49 5.68 8.05 -6.99
N GLU A 50 5.84 9.25 -7.51
CA GLU A 50 7.08 9.71 -8.11
C GLU A 50 7.62 10.90 -7.33
N SER A 51 8.93 10.90 -7.08
CA SER A 51 9.61 12.06 -6.53
C SER A 51 9.99 12.99 -7.68
N VAL A 52 9.38 14.17 -7.73
CA VAL A 52 9.54 15.15 -8.84
C VAL A 52 10.43 16.34 -8.43
N VAL A 53 10.86 16.46 -7.18
CA VAL A 53 11.48 17.69 -6.69
C VAL A 53 13.00 17.63 -6.66
N GLY A 54 13.55 18.50 -7.45
CA GLY A 54 14.74 19.33 -7.39
C GLY A 54 15.92 18.88 -6.56
N GLY A 55 16.93 18.32 -7.22
CA GLY A 55 18.25 18.06 -6.70
C GLY A 55 18.66 16.60 -6.92
N GLU A 56 19.81 16.41 -7.51
CA GLU A 56 20.36 15.11 -7.93
C GLU A 56 20.46 14.03 -6.84
N GLN A 57 20.19 14.38 -5.59
CA GLN A 57 20.36 13.46 -4.46
C GLN A 57 19.05 12.90 -3.85
N VAL A 58 17.87 13.41 -4.20
CA VAL A 58 16.60 13.07 -3.52
C VAL A 58 15.64 12.25 -4.38
N SER A 59 15.74 12.31 -5.68
CA SER A 59 14.77 11.75 -6.63
C SER A 59 15.20 10.40 -7.21
N ARG A 60 15.45 9.39 -6.37
CA ARG A 60 15.96 8.10 -6.87
C ARG A 60 14.96 6.97 -6.91
N PHE A 61 13.77 7.17 -6.35
CA PHE A 61 12.82 6.07 -6.22
C PHE A 61 11.42 6.50 -6.59
N SER A 62 10.79 5.69 -7.41
CA SER A 62 9.35 5.71 -7.61
C SER A 62 8.75 4.45 -6.99
N PHE A 63 7.55 4.56 -6.44
CA PHE A 63 6.83 3.44 -5.85
C PHE A 63 5.56 3.21 -6.64
N LEU A 64 5.41 2.00 -7.11
CA LEU A 64 4.25 1.53 -7.85
C LEU A 64 3.66 0.33 -7.13
N GLY A 65 2.34 0.33 -6.94
CA GLY A 65 1.62 -0.81 -6.42
C GLY A 65 0.32 -1.06 -7.17
N PHE A 66 -0.15 -2.31 -7.13
CA PHE A 66 -1.40 -2.74 -7.74
C PHE A 66 -1.95 -3.96 -7.03
N SER A 67 -3.24 -4.28 -7.28
CA SER A 67 -3.92 -5.45 -6.72
C SER A 67 -3.84 -5.50 -5.18
N ALA A 68 -4.33 -4.44 -4.52
CA ALA A 68 -4.39 -4.40 -3.06
C ALA A 68 -5.23 -5.57 -2.52
N ASN A 69 -4.83 -6.11 -1.36
CA ASN A 69 -5.58 -7.16 -0.68
C ASN A 69 -6.93 -6.67 -0.17
N LYS A 70 -6.98 -5.43 0.33
CA LYS A 70 -8.19 -4.74 0.75
C LYS A 70 -8.16 -3.28 0.33
N THR A 71 -9.34 -2.74 0.06
CA THR A 71 -9.55 -1.30 -0.18
C THR A 71 -10.57 -0.79 0.81
N PHE A 72 -10.25 0.33 1.46
CA PHE A 72 -11.12 1.02 2.41
C PHE A 72 -11.54 2.35 1.80
N SER A 73 -12.85 2.58 1.70
CA SER A 73 -13.42 3.84 1.23
C SER A 73 -14.36 4.37 2.30
N SER A 74 -13.88 5.31 3.10
CA SER A 74 -14.65 5.88 4.22
C SER A 74 -15.29 7.19 3.80
N TYR A 75 -16.61 7.25 3.95
CA TYR A 75 -17.44 8.42 3.76
C TYR A 75 -17.98 8.90 5.11
N LYS A 76 -18.83 9.94 5.09
CA LYS A 76 -19.34 10.53 6.33
C LYS A 76 -20.09 9.51 7.21
N GLN A 77 -20.89 8.65 6.61
CA GLN A 77 -21.79 7.73 7.32
C GLN A 77 -21.43 6.26 7.15
N GLU A 78 -20.86 5.88 6.02
CA GLU A 78 -20.60 4.50 5.65
C GLU A 78 -19.16 4.33 5.20
N THR A 79 -18.53 3.26 5.64
CA THR A 79 -17.25 2.78 5.13
C THR A 79 -17.47 1.50 4.35
N GLU A 80 -17.01 1.50 3.10
CA GLU A 80 -16.98 0.32 2.25
C GLU A 80 -15.60 -0.34 2.31
N ILE A 81 -15.59 -1.64 2.50
CA ILE A 81 -14.39 -2.47 2.54
C ILE A 81 -14.50 -3.50 1.42
N ILE A 82 -13.60 -3.46 0.46
CA ILE A 82 -13.56 -4.40 -0.66
C ILE A 82 -12.33 -5.27 -0.51
N SER A 83 -12.53 -6.58 -0.42
CA SER A 83 -11.45 -7.58 -0.39
C SER A 83 -11.08 -8.02 -1.81
N ASN A 84 -9.87 -8.57 -1.96
CA ASN A 84 -9.35 -9.04 -3.26
C ASN A 84 -10.16 -10.18 -3.89
N ASP A 85 -10.95 -10.92 -3.10
CA ASP A 85 -11.91 -11.94 -3.56
C ASP A 85 -13.23 -11.33 -4.08
N GLY A 86 -13.33 -10.00 -4.10
CA GLY A 86 -14.51 -9.24 -4.55
C GLY A 86 -15.62 -9.11 -3.52
N LYS A 87 -15.44 -9.59 -2.30
CA LYS A 87 -16.42 -9.36 -1.21
C LYS A 87 -16.46 -7.90 -0.83
N ILE A 88 -17.66 -7.37 -0.72
CA ILE A 88 -17.94 -6.01 -0.30
C ILE A 88 -18.62 -6.08 1.06
N GLN A 89 -18.02 -5.39 2.03
CA GLN A 89 -18.60 -5.18 3.36
C GLN A 89 -18.85 -3.69 3.55
N LYS A 90 -20.02 -3.34 4.07
CA LYS A 90 -20.38 -1.97 4.42
C LYS A 90 -20.61 -1.90 5.92
N ILE A 91 -19.99 -0.94 6.55
CA ILE A 91 -20.10 -0.69 8.00
C ILE A 91 -20.37 0.79 8.26
N PRO A 92 -21.01 1.17 9.38
CA PRO A 92 -21.02 2.56 9.81
C PRO A 92 -19.58 3.08 9.91
N THR A 93 -19.34 4.29 9.42
CA THR A 93 -18.01 4.90 9.54
C THR A 93 -17.72 5.17 11.02
N PRO A 94 -16.62 4.62 11.57
CA PRO A 94 -16.22 4.91 12.95
C PRO A 94 -15.79 6.37 13.10
N ASP A 95 -15.70 6.84 14.34
CA ASP A 95 -15.24 8.21 14.66
C ASP A 95 -13.85 8.48 14.07
N ASP A 96 -12.97 7.50 14.10
CA ASP A 96 -11.66 7.53 13.45
C ASP A 96 -11.53 6.38 12.44
N PRO A 97 -11.80 6.61 11.15
CA PRO A 97 -11.68 5.60 10.13
C PRO A 97 -10.24 5.12 9.88
N LEU A 98 -9.21 5.89 10.28
CA LEU A 98 -7.82 5.45 10.14
C LEU A 98 -7.50 4.26 11.04
N LYS A 99 -8.23 4.09 12.15
CA LYS A 99 -8.08 2.91 13.02
C LYS A 99 -8.43 1.60 12.33
N LEU A 100 -9.29 1.62 11.31
CA LEU A 100 -9.57 0.43 10.51
C LEU A 100 -8.32 -0.04 9.77
N ILE A 101 -7.57 0.91 9.23
CA ILE A 101 -6.32 0.64 8.50
C ILE A 101 -5.21 0.24 9.48
N GLU A 102 -5.11 0.94 10.61
CA GLU A 102 -4.17 0.63 11.68
C GLU A 102 -4.36 -0.81 12.17
N ASN A 103 -5.59 -1.22 12.46
CA ASN A 103 -5.92 -2.56 12.91
C ASN A 103 -5.58 -3.64 11.85
N GLU A 104 -5.76 -3.32 10.57
CA GLU A 104 -5.42 -4.24 9.48
C GLU A 104 -3.91 -4.46 9.36
N VAL A 105 -3.10 -3.45 9.65
CA VAL A 105 -1.64 -3.50 9.47
C VAL A 105 -0.92 -3.94 10.75
N HIS A 106 -1.37 -3.50 11.92
CA HIS A 106 -0.67 -3.72 13.21
C HIS A 106 -0.64 -5.18 13.67
N GLY A 107 -1.60 -6.00 13.27
CA GLY A 107 -1.68 -7.41 13.67
C GLY A 107 -0.82 -8.36 12.83
N ILE A 108 -0.17 -7.87 11.77
CA ILE A 108 0.52 -8.70 10.79
C ILE A 108 2.02 -8.76 11.10
N ARG A 109 2.53 -9.95 11.36
CA ARG A 109 3.97 -10.20 11.42
C ARG A 109 4.52 -10.26 10.00
N TYR A 110 5.14 -9.16 9.59
CA TYR A 110 5.57 -8.95 8.22
C TYR A 110 7.08 -9.12 8.09
N SER A 111 7.54 -9.95 7.14
CA SER A 111 8.93 -9.99 6.70
C SER A 111 9.09 -9.19 5.42
N GLY A 112 9.67 -8.00 5.54
CA GLY A 112 9.89 -7.09 4.43
C GLY A 112 11.13 -7.43 3.60
N ILE A 113 11.39 -6.59 2.60
CA ILE A 113 12.58 -6.70 1.74
C ILE A 113 13.71 -5.88 2.38
N ASN A 114 14.80 -6.53 2.78
CA ASN A 114 15.95 -5.89 3.37
C ASN A 114 16.50 -4.76 2.47
N GLY A 115 16.77 -3.59 3.08
CA GLY A 115 17.32 -2.43 2.39
C GLY A 115 16.33 -1.65 1.52
N LYS A 116 15.06 -2.03 1.43
CA LYS A 116 14.03 -1.25 0.73
C LYS A 116 13.32 -0.31 1.70
N ARG A 117 13.05 0.93 1.24
CA ARG A 117 12.37 1.96 2.06
C ARG A 117 10.89 1.69 2.26
N PHE A 118 10.27 1.04 1.29
CA PHE A 118 8.86 0.66 1.32
C PHE A 118 8.71 -0.73 0.70
N SER A 119 8.12 -1.64 1.41
CA SER A 119 7.94 -3.03 0.97
C SER A 119 6.53 -3.57 1.26
N GLY A 120 5.63 -2.72 1.73
CA GLY A 120 4.24 -3.06 1.99
C GLY A 120 3.58 -2.08 2.96
N GLY A 121 2.32 -2.31 3.27
CA GLY A 121 1.51 -1.48 4.16
C GLY A 121 0.26 -0.94 3.48
N ALA A 122 -0.25 0.20 3.95
CA ALA A 122 -1.41 0.87 3.39
C ALA A 122 -0.99 2.11 2.59
N VAL A 123 -1.61 2.30 1.44
CA VAL A 123 -1.41 3.47 0.58
C VAL A 123 -2.77 4.05 0.22
N GLY A 124 -2.91 5.37 0.32
CA GLY A 124 -4.17 6.05 0.02
C GLY A 124 -4.04 7.56 0.17
N PHE A 125 -5.18 8.22 0.26
CA PHE A 125 -5.25 9.64 0.54
C PHE A 125 -6.29 9.91 1.63
N ILE A 126 -6.12 11.02 2.32
CA ILE A 126 -7.02 11.52 3.33
C ILE A 126 -7.67 12.78 2.75
N GLY A 127 -9.01 12.79 2.67
CA GLY A 127 -9.76 13.95 2.20
C GLY A 127 -9.65 15.12 3.19
N TYR A 128 -9.83 16.34 2.69
CA TYR A 128 -9.74 17.55 3.51
C TYR A 128 -10.74 17.53 4.67
N GLU A 129 -11.90 16.92 4.47
CA GLU A 129 -12.97 16.80 5.48
C GLU A 129 -12.54 16.02 6.75
N TYR A 130 -11.46 15.26 6.66
CA TYR A 130 -10.90 14.57 7.83
C TYR A 130 -10.36 15.55 8.88
N ALA A 131 -9.97 16.77 8.47
CA ALA A 131 -9.54 17.82 9.40
C ALA A 131 -10.60 18.12 10.47
N ASN A 132 -11.88 18.11 10.11
CA ASN A 132 -12.98 18.32 11.06
C ASN A 132 -13.13 17.20 12.10
N ARG A 133 -12.64 15.99 11.81
CA ARG A 133 -12.63 14.89 12.80
C ARG A 133 -11.51 15.05 13.83
N ILE A 134 -10.39 15.66 13.42
CA ILE A 134 -9.26 15.94 14.32
C ILE A 134 -9.55 17.18 15.15
N GLU A 135 -10.10 18.20 14.50
CA GLU A 135 -10.40 19.50 15.12
C GLU A 135 -11.81 19.94 14.74
N PRO A 136 -12.83 19.58 15.55
CA PRO A 136 -14.23 19.86 15.25
C PRO A 136 -14.60 21.35 15.18
N SER A 137 -13.72 22.23 15.67
CA SER A 137 -13.93 23.69 15.60
C SER A 137 -13.66 24.28 14.21
N ILE A 138 -13.03 23.51 13.30
CA ILE A 138 -12.77 23.93 11.92
C ILE A 138 -14.07 23.79 11.12
N PRO A 139 -14.67 24.88 10.62
CA PRO A 139 -15.84 24.80 9.75
C PRO A 139 -15.42 24.24 8.38
N ILE A 140 -16.14 23.25 7.91
CA ILE A 140 -16.00 22.69 6.54
C ILE A 140 -17.26 23.01 5.76
#